data_b8d3af85667e1591238feac2299a8cd3
#
_entry.id   b8d3af85667e1591238feac2299a8cd3
#
_cell.length_a   1.000
_cell.length_b   1.000
_cell.length_c   1.000
_cell.angle_alpha   90.00
_cell.angle_beta   90.00
_cell.angle_gamma   90.00
#
_symmetry.space_group_name_H-M   'P 1'
#
loop_
_entity.id
_entity.type
_entity.pdbx_description
1 polymer ?
#
loop_
_entity_poly.entity_id
_entity_poly.type
_entity_poly.pdbx_seq_one_letter_code
_entity_poly.pdbx_strand_id
1 'polypeptide(L)'
;MCTQVLVILGGDLDEELVPLYRRAEEEGALSIVGYARPAEQGLSFEGMNGEVSVQRVLLSCSKLFGMISYLRQYCPEIPRAALLDGRVFRIPGLDVGRLFRENIAYAPLRAELEADNEEMFSDVTRAEIPRVYSYGLRTVSLGAKSYCGARIEWGYRGGVQELCIGKYTSFGPHVVLEVGMNNQHDYRRVTTYDPGCMDYDAEEWCANLGYKSFGGGIQVGSDVWVGRGSHLKAAGDSGILTIGDGAVIAADSVVVKDVPPYAIVGGNPARVIKYRFSPPVIEALLELRWWEWPIEKIHENLQEMNDPIAFLKKHGMH
;
A
#
# COMPACT_ATOMS: atom_id res chain seq x y z
N MET A 1 17.05 12.72 -12.38
CA MET A 1 16.51 12.59 -13.75
C MET A 1 15.02 12.35 -13.60
N CYS A 2 14.21 12.97 -14.47
CA CYS A 2 12.76 12.77 -14.45
C CYS A 2 12.40 11.39 -15.01
N THR A 3 11.42 10.71 -14.44
CA THR A 3 10.98 9.37 -14.92
C THR A 3 10.39 9.48 -16.32
N GLN A 4 10.93 8.70 -17.26
CA GLN A 4 10.43 8.65 -18.64
C GLN A 4 9.21 7.77 -18.74
N VAL A 5 8.11 8.31 -19.27
CA VAL A 5 6.79 7.70 -19.27
C VAL A 5 6.23 7.61 -20.70
N LEU A 6 5.80 6.42 -21.08
CA LEU A 6 4.94 6.21 -22.25
C LEU A 6 3.48 6.24 -21.81
N VAL A 7 2.63 6.98 -22.52
CA VAL A 7 1.18 7.02 -22.25
C VAL A 7 0.45 6.14 -23.27
N ILE A 8 -0.27 5.11 -22.80
CA ILE A 8 -1.13 4.28 -23.64
C ILE A 8 -2.56 4.80 -23.53
N LEU A 9 -3.06 5.31 -24.64
CA LEU A 9 -4.38 5.92 -24.77
C LEU A 9 -5.44 4.86 -25.06
N GLY A 10 -6.48 4.79 -24.19
CA GLY A 10 -7.59 3.86 -24.35
C GLY A 10 -8.83 4.44 -25.05
N GLY A 11 -8.83 5.75 -25.28
CA GLY A 11 -9.88 6.48 -25.99
C GLY A 11 -10.96 7.06 -25.11
N ASP A 12 -11.41 6.35 -24.08
CA ASP A 12 -12.59 6.72 -23.27
C ASP A 12 -12.30 7.75 -22.15
N LEU A 13 -11.06 7.87 -21.74
CA LEU A 13 -10.63 8.82 -20.69
C LEU A 13 -9.55 9.81 -21.16
N ASP A 14 -9.15 9.76 -22.43
CA ASP A 14 -8.01 10.52 -22.92
C ASP A 14 -8.22 12.03 -22.78
N GLU A 15 -9.43 12.55 -23.12
CA GLU A 15 -9.76 13.98 -23.04
C GLU A 15 -9.61 14.53 -21.61
N GLU A 16 -9.89 13.70 -20.61
CA GLU A 16 -9.82 14.09 -19.21
C GLU A 16 -8.43 13.90 -18.62
N LEU A 17 -7.75 12.80 -18.92
CA LEU A 17 -6.50 12.42 -18.25
C LEU A 17 -5.26 13.04 -18.90
N VAL A 18 -5.23 13.21 -20.23
CA VAL A 18 -4.06 13.76 -20.93
C VAL A 18 -3.69 15.17 -20.44
N PRO A 19 -4.64 16.09 -20.18
CA PRO A 19 -4.32 17.39 -19.60
C PRO A 19 -3.64 17.29 -18.22
N LEU A 20 -4.05 16.31 -17.39
CA LEU A 20 -3.45 16.08 -16.07
C LEU A 20 -1.99 15.58 -16.19
N TYR A 21 -1.71 14.71 -17.16
CA TYR A 21 -0.36 14.21 -17.41
C TYR A 21 0.56 15.33 -17.90
N ARG A 22 0.09 16.18 -18.81
CA ARG A 22 0.86 17.33 -19.30
C ARG A 22 1.18 18.33 -18.20
N ARG A 23 0.22 18.58 -17.32
CA ARG A 23 0.45 19.42 -16.14
C ARG A 23 1.52 18.84 -15.24
N ALA A 24 1.48 17.53 -14.97
CA ALA A 24 2.51 16.86 -14.16
C ALA A 24 3.90 16.87 -14.84
N GLU A 25 3.95 16.88 -16.17
CA GLU A 25 5.18 17.06 -16.94
C GLU A 25 5.71 18.50 -16.81
N GLU A 26 4.86 19.50 -16.92
CA GLU A 26 5.19 20.92 -16.71
C GLU A 26 5.71 21.18 -15.27
N GLU A 27 5.14 20.50 -14.29
CA GLU A 27 5.56 20.52 -12.89
C GLU A 27 6.85 19.69 -12.62
N GLY A 28 7.39 19.03 -13.63
CA GLY A 28 8.63 18.22 -13.54
C GLY A 28 8.49 16.91 -12.78
N ALA A 29 7.28 16.40 -12.60
CA ALA A 29 7.03 15.11 -11.94
C ALA A 29 7.40 13.91 -12.82
N LEU A 30 7.18 14.01 -14.13
CA LEU A 30 7.46 13.00 -15.13
C LEU A 30 7.92 13.64 -16.45
N SER A 31 8.39 12.82 -17.40
CA SER A 31 8.69 13.24 -18.78
C SER A 31 8.00 12.29 -19.75
N ILE A 32 7.05 12.82 -20.54
CA ILE A 32 6.29 12.02 -21.51
C ILE A 32 7.16 11.84 -22.76
N VAL A 33 7.51 10.59 -23.04
CA VAL A 33 8.33 10.24 -24.20
C VAL A 33 7.53 9.97 -25.47
N GLY A 34 6.22 9.78 -25.33
CA GLY A 34 5.30 9.58 -26.45
C GLY A 34 3.94 9.05 -26.01
N TYR A 35 3.07 8.90 -26.98
CA TYR A 35 1.75 8.30 -26.82
C TYR A 35 1.64 7.07 -27.71
N ALA A 36 0.86 6.08 -27.26
CA ALA A 36 0.59 4.88 -28.04
C ALA A 36 -0.89 4.51 -27.92
N ARG A 37 -1.41 3.82 -28.94
CA ARG A 37 -2.77 3.25 -28.93
C ARG A 37 -2.74 1.77 -29.26
N PRO A 38 -3.63 0.93 -28.70
CA PRO A 38 -3.81 -0.43 -29.15
C PRO A 38 -4.12 -0.48 -30.66
N ALA A 39 -3.44 -1.35 -31.38
CA ALA A 39 -3.68 -1.66 -32.79
C ALA A 39 -4.25 -3.08 -32.94
N GLU A 40 -4.40 -3.64 -34.13
CA GLU A 40 -4.85 -5.02 -34.31
C GLU A 40 -3.93 -6.04 -33.60
N GLN A 41 -2.61 -5.78 -33.66
CA GLN A 41 -1.59 -6.54 -32.94
C GLN A 41 -0.49 -5.56 -32.50
N GLY A 42 -0.30 -5.36 -31.17
CA GLY A 42 0.70 -4.47 -30.61
C GLY A 42 0.24 -3.02 -30.47
N LEU A 43 1.16 -2.08 -30.46
CA LEU A 43 0.91 -0.66 -30.22
C LEU A 43 1.24 0.17 -31.46
N SER A 44 0.41 1.13 -31.78
CA SER A 44 0.67 2.21 -32.72
C SER A 44 1.17 3.43 -31.94
N PHE A 45 2.34 3.95 -32.29
CA PHE A 45 3.00 5.04 -31.57
C PHE A 45 2.77 6.39 -32.25
N GLU A 46 2.52 7.42 -31.44
CA GLU A 46 2.40 8.80 -31.87
C GLU A 46 3.46 9.66 -31.16
N GLY A 47 4.26 10.41 -31.92
CA GLY A 47 5.22 11.39 -31.39
C GLY A 47 6.53 10.83 -30.82
N MET A 48 6.81 9.55 -30.96
CA MET A 48 8.10 8.98 -30.58
C MET A 48 9.15 9.18 -31.65
N ASN A 49 10.26 9.81 -31.30
CA ASN A 49 11.44 9.96 -32.14
C ASN A 49 12.61 9.15 -31.57
N GLY A 50 12.90 7.99 -32.16
CA GLY A 50 14.06 7.16 -31.83
C GLY A 50 13.82 6.10 -30.74
N GLU A 51 14.86 5.32 -30.40
CA GLU A 51 14.84 4.38 -29.27
C GLU A 51 14.86 5.16 -27.95
N VAL A 52 13.78 5.07 -27.19
CA VAL A 52 13.65 5.70 -25.88
C VAL A 52 13.53 4.60 -24.81
N SER A 53 14.33 4.72 -23.76
CA SER A 53 14.21 3.86 -22.59
C SER A 53 12.98 4.25 -21.78
N VAL A 54 11.88 3.52 -21.93
CA VAL A 54 10.65 3.74 -21.16
C VAL A 54 10.77 3.11 -19.80
N GLN A 55 10.69 3.91 -18.75
CA GLN A 55 10.74 3.42 -17.37
C GLN A 55 9.36 3.07 -16.82
N ARG A 56 8.32 3.79 -17.26
CA ARG A 56 6.95 3.61 -16.83
C ARG A 56 5.97 3.74 -17.99
N VAL A 57 4.83 3.08 -17.84
CA VAL A 57 3.73 3.11 -18.81
C VAL A 57 2.46 3.51 -18.10
N LEU A 58 1.90 4.66 -18.47
CA LEU A 58 0.59 5.13 -18.00
C LEU A 58 -0.53 4.56 -18.87
N LEU A 59 -1.51 3.92 -18.25
CA LEU A 59 -2.69 3.40 -18.90
C LEU A 59 -3.86 4.38 -18.77
N SER A 60 -4.22 5.06 -19.84
CA SER A 60 -5.32 6.04 -19.92
C SER A 60 -6.59 5.37 -20.39
N CYS A 61 -7.24 4.58 -19.53
CA CYS A 61 -8.50 3.89 -19.89
C CYS A 61 -9.32 3.48 -18.67
N SER A 62 -10.65 3.32 -18.84
CA SER A 62 -11.53 2.81 -17.79
C SER A 62 -11.44 1.28 -17.64
N LYS A 63 -11.20 0.59 -18.75
CA LYS A 63 -11.14 -0.90 -18.80
C LYS A 63 -9.71 -1.41 -18.63
N LEU A 64 -9.12 -1.14 -17.47
CA LEU A 64 -7.71 -1.40 -17.21
C LEU A 64 -7.32 -2.87 -17.41
N PHE A 65 -8.14 -3.83 -16.95
CA PHE A 65 -7.82 -5.26 -17.12
C PHE A 65 -7.84 -5.71 -18.57
N GLY A 66 -8.77 -5.19 -19.37
CA GLY A 66 -8.77 -5.43 -20.80
C GLY A 66 -7.47 -4.94 -21.44
N MET A 67 -7.02 -3.74 -21.05
CA MET A 67 -5.75 -3.17 -21.52
C MET A 67 -4.54 -3.99 -21.06
N ILE A 68 -4.47 -4.37 -19.80
CA ILE A 68 -3.39 -5.20 -19.28
C ILE A 68 -3.36 -6.58 -19.96
N SER A 69 -4.52 -7.20 -20.18
CA SER A 69 -4.60 -8.48 -20.89
C SER A 69 -4.15 -8.36 -22.34
N TYR A 70 -4.54 -7.28 -23.00
CA TYR A 70 -4.09 -6.95 -24.35
C TYR A 70 -2.57 -6.79 -24.41
N LEU A 71 -1.99 -6.00 -23.50
CA LEU A 71 -0.54 -5.77 -23.45
C LEU A 71 0.24 -7.06 -23.16
N ARG A 72 -0.27 -7.93 -22.28
CA ARG A 72 0.34 -9.25 -22.03
C ARG A 72 0.40 -10.11 -23.27
N GLN A 73 -0.62 -10.05 -24.11
CA GLN A 73 -0.74 -10.85 -25.32
C GLN A 73 0.13 -10.31 -26.45
N TYR A 74 0.15 -9.01 -26.66
CA TYR A 74 0.73 -8.38 -27.86
C TYR A 74 2.01 -7.58 -27.60
N CYS A 75 2.31 -7.25 -26.35
CA CYS A 75 3.48 -6.44 -25.95
C CYS A 75 4.14 -7.03 -24.68
N PRO A 76 4.55 -8.33 -24.71
CA PRO A 76 5.09 -9.02 -23.53
C PRO A 76 6.42 -8.42 -23.03
N GLU A 77 7.10 -7.62 -23.84
CA GLU A 77 8.31 -6.86 -23.47
C GLU A 77 8.04 -5.74 -22.46
N ILE A 78 6.79 -5.29 -22.32
CA ILE A 78 6.43 -4.29 -21.31
C ILE A 78 6.23 -5.01 -19.96
N PRO A 79 7.14 -4.83 -18.99
CA PRO A 79 7.02 -5.52 -17.73
C PRO A 79 5.80 -4.99 -16.94
N ARG A 80 5.06 -5.89 -16.28
CA ARG A 80 3.88 -5.53 -15.47
C ARG A 80 4.21 -4.46 -14.42
N ALA A 81 5.40 -4.52 -13.84
CA ALA A 81 5.86 -3.55 -12.84
C ALA A 81 6.01 -2.13 -13.39
N ALA A 82 6.10 -1.96 -14.71
CA ALA A 82 6.15 -0.65 -15.35
C ALA A 82 4.77 -0.02 -15.55
N LEU A 83 3.68 -0.81 -15.48
CA LEU A 83 2.32 -0.34 -15.76
C LEU A 83 1.78 0.47 -14.59
N LEU A 84 1.21 1.62 -14.90
CA LEU A 84 0.54 2.52 -13.96
C LEU A 84 -0.86 2.86 -14.45
N ASP A 85 -1.82 2.85 -13.55
CA ASP A 85 -3.18 3.33 -13.83
C ASP A 85 -3.19 4.85 -13.91
N GLY A 86 -3.44 5.40 -15.09
CA GLY A 86 -3.47 6.85 -15.29
C GLY A 86 -4.56 7.57 -14.50
N ARG A 87 -5.59 6.87 -14.02
CA ARG A 87 -6.65 7.45 -13.19
C ARG A 87 -6.15 7.91 -11.81
N VAL A 88 -4.94 7.50 -11.42
CA VAL A 88 -4.29 7.96 -10.18
C VAL A 88 -4.22 9.49 -10.10
N PHE A 89 -4.10 10.16 -11.22
CA PHE A 89 -4.05 11.62 -11.29
C PHE A 89 -5.34 12.33 -10.85
N ARG A 90 -6.43 11.59 -10.71
CA ARG A 90 -7.72 12.10 -10.20
C ARG A 90 -7.85 12.02 -8.68
N ILE A 91 -6.94 11.33 -7.98
CA ILE A 91 -7.06 11.10 -6.54
C ILE A 91 -6.71 12.40 -5.79
N PRO A 92 -7.66 13.02 -5.09
CA PRO A 92 -7.41 14.24 -4.35
C PRO A 92 -6.37 14.02 -3.25
N GLY A 93 -5.36 14.90 -3.21
CA GLY A 93 -4.33 14.86 -2.16
C GLY A 93 -3.24 13.80 -2.34
N LEU A 94 -3.30 12.98 -3.40
CA LEU A 94 -2.21 12.05 -3.71
C LEU A 94 -1.04 12.81 -4.34
N ASP A 95 0.14 12.71 -3.75
CA ASP A 95 1.38 13.22 -4.36
C ASP A 95 1.81 12.28 -5.50
N VAL A 96 1.27 12.54 -6.69
CA VAL A 96 1.60 11.78 -7.90
C VAL A 96 3.09 11.90 -8.23
N GLY A 97 3.70 13.05 -7.99
CA GLY A 97 5.13 13.24 -8.16
C GLY A 97 5.95 12.27 -7.34
N ARG A 98 5.49 11.92 -6.13
CA ARG A 98 6.11 10.90 -5.29
C ARG A 98 6.09 9.51 -5.95
N LEU A 99 5.00 9.12 -6.60
CA LEU A 99 4.90 7.83 -7.28
C LEU A 99 6.03 7.66 -8.32
N PHE A 100 6.36 8.74 -9.01
CA PHE A 100 7.42 8.72 -10.01
C PHE A 100 8.82 8.84 -9.39
N ARG A 101 9.03 9.74 -8.44
CA ARG A 101 10.33 9.93 -7.77
C ARG A 101 10.80 8.67 -7.03
N GLU A 102 9.88 7.99 -6.36
CA GLU A 102 10.17 6.78 -5.58
C GLU A 102 9.94 5.48 -6.37
N ASN A 103 9.65 5.59 -7.67
CA ASN A 103 9.38 4.46 -8.55
C ASN A 103 8.28 3.52 -7.99
N ILE A 104 7.18 4.11 -7.52
CA ILE A 104 6.07 3.37 -6.91
C ILE A 104 5.14 2.84 -8.00
N ALA A 105 4.90 1.53 -8.05
CA ALA A 105 3.88 0.94 -8.91
C ALA A 105 2.49 1.24 -8.35
N TYR A 106 1.56 1.58 -9.23
CA TYR A 106 0.17 1.85 -8.87
C TYR A 106 -0.79 0.94 -9.63
N ALA A 107 -1.75 0.41 -8.92
CA ALA A 107 -2.85 -0.39 -9.49
C ALA A 107 -4.18 -0.04 -8.81
N PRO A 108 -5.32 -0.10 -9.52
CA PRO A 108 -6.62 0.05 -8.88
C PRO A 108 -6.90 -1.15 -7.99
N LEU A 109 -7.42 -0.89 -6.79
CA LEU A 109 -8.01 -1.91 -5.93
C LEU A 109 -9.46 -2.10 -6.40
N ARG A 110 -9.84 -3.30 -6.89
CA ARG A 110 -11.19 -3.59 -7.33
C ARG A 110 -11.89 -4.52 -6.36
N ALA A 111 -13.23 -4.38 -6.26
CA ALA A 111 -14.09 -5.31 -5.51
C ALA A 111 -13.97 -6.77 -6.03
N GLU A 112 -13.73 -6.96 -7.32
CA GLU A 112 -13.47 -8.26 -7.94
C GLU A 112 -12.13 -8.88 -7.50
N LEU A 113 -11.15 -8.04 -7.15
CA LEU A 113 -9.86 -8.47 -6.59
C LEU A 113 -9.95 -8.66 -5.07
N GLU A 114 -10.97 -8.12 -4.42
CA GLU A 114 -11.27 -8.42 -3.00
C GLU A 114 -11.72 -9.87 -2.82
N ALA A 115 -12.33 -10.48 -3.84
CA ALA A 115 -12.66 -11.91 -3.85
C ALA A 115 -11.43 -12.81 -4.10
N ASP A 116 -10.44 -12.31 -4.86
CA ASP A 116 -9.20 -13.02 -5.22
C ASP A 116 -7.99 -12.47 -4.45
N ASN A 117 -8.16 -12.19 -3.16
CA ASN A 117 -7.15 -11.61 -2.28
C ASN A 117 -5.80 -12.37 -2.29
N GLU A 118 -5.83 -13.68 -2.47
CA GLU A 118 -4.62 -14.50 -2.56
C GLU A 118 -3.79 -14.18 -3.82
N GLU A 119 -4.45 -13.91 -4.95
CA GLU A 119 -3.76 -13.64 -6.21
C GLU A 119 -3.24 -12.19 -6.28
N MET A 120 -3.97 -11.23 -5.72
CA MET A 120 -3.55 -9.83 -5.67
C MET A 120 -2.28 -9.63 -4.82
N PHE A 121 -2.16 -10.35 -3.73
CA PHE A 121 -1.01 -10.27 -2.83
C PHE A 121 0.08 -11.30 -3.12
N SER A 122 -0.19 -12.40 -3.80
CA SER A 122 0.82 -13.35 -4.23
C SER A 122 1.79 -12.77 -5.26
N ASP A 123 1.30 -11.97 -6.20
CA ASP A 123 2.13 -11.21 -7.15
C ASP A 123 2.94 -10.08 -6.48
N VAL A 124 2.50 -9.62 -5.32
CA VAL A 124 3.16 -8.59 -4.52
C VAL A 124 4.35 -9.15 -3.74
N THR A 125 4.38 -10.47 -3.53
CA THR A 125 5.36 -11.17 -2.66
C THR A 125 6.81 -11.02 -3.09
N ARG A 126 7.10 -10.41 -4.25
CA ARG A 126 8.48 -10.20 -4.73
C ARG A 126 8.65 -8.88 -5.48
N ALA A 127 7.79 -7.90 -5.24
CA ALA A 127 7.95 -6.61 -5.89
C ALA A 127 9.23 -5.93 -5.40
N GLU A 128 10.15 -5.70 -6.31
CA GLU A 128 11.39 -4.96 -6.02
C GLU A 128 11.13 -3.48 -5.74
N ILE A 129 9.98 -2.97 -6.18
CA ILE A 129 9.58 -1.57 -6.06
C ILE A 129 8.32 -1.42 -5.21
N PRO A 130 8.13 -0.29 -4.54
CA PRO A 130 6.91 0.02 -3.79
C PRO A 130 5.68 0.01 -4.70
N ARG A 131 4.50 -0.27 -4.14
CA ARG A 131 3.22 -0.28 -4.86
C ARG A 131 2.16 0.49 -4.12
N VAL A 132 1.29 1.16 -4.85
CA VAL A 132 0.07 1.78 -4.33
C VAL A 132 -1.13 1.27 -5.11
N TYR A 133 -2.15 0.88 -4.39
CA TYR A 133 -3.44 0.45 -4.91
C TYR A 133 -4.52 1.35 -4.36
N SER A 134 -5.52 1.73 -5.16
CA SER A 134 -6.66 2.48 -4.62
C SER A 134 -7.97 2.14 -5.34
N TYR A 135 -9.06 2.28 -4.60
CA TYR A 135 -10.43 2.19 -5.09
C TYR A 135 -11.32 3.14 -4.28
N GLY A 136 -11.81 4.20 -4.91
CA GLY A 136 -12.57 5.24 -4.22
C GLY A 136 -11.76 5.84 -3.07
N LEU A 137 -12.26 5.72 -1.85
CA LEU A 137 -11.63 6.24 -0.63
C LEU A 137 -10.72 5.22 0.08
N ARG A 138 -10.49 4.05 -0.51
CA ARG A 138 -9.63 2.98 0.02
C ARG A 138 -8.28 3.01 -0.67
N THR A 139 -7.21 2.95 0.11
CA THR A 139 -5.83 2.95 -0.40
C THR A 139 -4.99 1.92 0.32
N VAL A 140 -4.20 1.17 -0.43
CA VAL A 140 -3.15 0.28 0.10
C VAL A 140 -1.83 0.74 -0.46
N SER A 141 -0.88 1.08 0.39
CA SER A 141 0.51 1.30 0.02
C SER A 141 1.40 0.20 0.59
N LEU A 142 2.23 -0.38 -0.26
CA LEU A 142 3.12 -1.48 0.08
C LEU A 142 4.56 -1.07 -0.23
N GLY A 143 5.41 -1.07 0.78
CA GLY A 143 6.83 -0.79 0.66
C GLY A 143 7.60 -1.86 -0.11
N ALA A 144 8.75 -1.49 -0.67
CA ALA A 144 9.61 -2.42 -1.40
C ALA A 144 10.00 -3.62 -0.55
N LYS A 145 10.16 -4.78 -1.18
CA LYS A 145 10.58 -6.06 -0.58
C LYS A 145 9.63 -6.61 0.49
N SER A 146 8.46 -5.97 0.69
CA SER A 146 7.43 -6.48 1.59
C SER A 146 6.51 -7.46 0.86
N TYR A 147 6.01 -8.46 1.59
CA TYR A 147 4.99 -9.37 1.10
C TYR A 147 3.85 -9.46 2.10
N CYS A 148 2.63 -9.46 1.59
CA CYS A 148 1.42 -9.46 2.37
C CYS A 148 0.43 -10.48 1.81
N GLY A 149 0.39 -11.68 2.39
CA GLY A 149 -0.64 -12.69 2.13
C GLY A 149 -1.86 -12.52 3.05
N ALA A 150 -2.12 -11.31 3.53
CA ALA A 150 -3.22 -11.03 4.44
C ALA A 150 -4.54 -10.81 3.69
N ARG A 151 -5.64 -11.24 4.31
CA ARG A 151 -6.98 -10.83 3.90
C ARG A 151 -7.26 -9.43 4.44
N ILE A 152 -7.66 -8.49 3.55
CA ILE A 152 -8.03 -7.14 3.94
C ILE A 152 -9.56 -7.06 4.02
N GLU A 153 -10.06 -6.69 5.19
CA GLU A 153 -11.48 -6.41 5.42
C GLU A 153 -11.68 -4.91 5.55
N TRP A 154 -12.49 -4.35 4.66
CA TRP A 154 -12.79 -2.93 4.62
C TRP A 154 -14.07 -2.60 5.35
N GLY A 155 -14.10 -1.48 6.06
CA GLY A 155 -15.34 -0.95 6.65
C GLY A 155 -16.39 -0.62 5.57
N TYR A 156 -17.66 -0.87 5.91
CA TYR A 156 -18.76 -0.78 4.93
C TYR A 156 -19.22 0.64 4.61
N ARG A 157 -18.90 1.64 5.42
CA ARG A 157 -19.43 3.00 5.26
C ARG A 157 -18.35 4.05 5.27
N GLY A 158 -18.43 4.95 4.32
CA GLY A 158 -17.81 6.24 4.06
C GLY A 158 -16.62 6.67 4.92
N GLY A 159 -15.74 7.43 4.35
CA GLY A 159 -14.50 7.92 4.93
C GLY A 159 -13.27 7.28 4.31
N VAL A 160 -12.15 7.97 4.43
CA VAL A 160 -10.86 7.50 3.91
C VAL A 160 -10.39 6.30 4.72
N GLN A 161 -10.10 5.19 4.05
CA GLN A 161 -9.58 3.97 4.65
C GLN A 161 -8.20 3.68 4.04
N GLU A 162 -7.19 3.59 4.89
CA GLU A 162 -5.82 3.48 4.43
C GLU A 162 -5.08 2.32 5.11
N LEU A 163 -4.43 1.50 4.29
CA LEU A 163 -3.47 0.49 4.73
C LEU A 163 -2.09 0.87 4.19
N CYS A 164 -1.18 1.20 5.10
CA CYS A 164 0.21 1.50 4.76
C CYS A 164 1.11 0.39 5.32
N ILE A 165 1.94 -0.21 4.48
CA ILE A 165 2.91 -1.23 4.87
C ILE A 165 4.29 -0.75 4.44
N GLY A 166 5.22 -0.70 5.39
CA GLY A 166 6.61 -0.30 5.19
C GLY A 166 7.42 -1.30 4.36
N LYS A 167 8.73 -1.11 4.30
CA LYS A 167 9.68 -1.94 3.54
C LYS A 167 10.08 -3.18 4.35
N TYR A 168 10.43 -4.27 3.65
CA TYR A 168 10.95 -5.51 4.26
C TYR A 168 10.02 -6.14 5.31
N THR A 169 8.71 -5.88 5.23
CA THR A 169 7.70 -6.39 6.16
C THR A 169 7.13 -7.71 5.66
N SER A 170 6.97 -8.66 6.58
CA SER A 170 6.59 -10.04 6.31
C SER A 170 5.28 -10.41 6.98
N PHE A 171 4.30 -10.87 6.21
CA PHE A 171 3.03 -11.39 6.73
C PHE A 171 2.95 -12.90 6.57
N GLY A 172 2.65 -13.59 7.67
CA GLY A 172 2.32 -15.01 7.65
C GLY A 172 0.96 -15.27 6.97
N PRO A 173 0.67 -16.55 6.64
CA PRO A 173 -0.62 -16.91 6.05
C PRO A 173 -1.78 -16.66 7.03
N HIS A 174 -2.98 -16.45 6.48
CA HIS A 174 -4.23 -16.28 7.23
C HIS A 174 -4.25 -15.06 8.17
N VAL A 175 -3.41 -14.06 7.93
CA VAL A 175 -3.51 -12.79 8.62
C VAL A 175 -4.73 -12.02 8.13
N VAL A 176 -5.45 -11.36 9.04
CA VAL A 176 -6.59 -10.50 8.72
C VAL A 176 -6.29 -9.06 9.13
N LEU A 177 -6.53 -8.13 8.23
CA LEU A 177 -6.38 -6.70 8.44
C LEU A 177 -7.75 -6.03 8.32
N GLU A 178 -8.37 -5.67 9.46
CA GLU A 178 -9.64 -4.93 9.49
C GLU A 178 -9.37 -3.43 9.41
N VAL A 179 -9.47 -2.85 8.21
CA VAL A 179 -9.17 -1.44 7.94
C VAL A 179 -10.45 -0.62 7.98
N GLY A 180 -10.49 0.38 8.85
CA GLY A 180 -11.62 1.31 8.96
C GLY A 180 -12.90 0.68 9.50
N MET A 181 -12.86 -0.49 10.09
CA MET A 181 -14.00 -1.10 10.76
C MET A 181 -14.18 -0.49 12.15
N ASN A 182 -14.97 0.57 12.24
CA ASN A 182 -15.50 1.02 13.52
C ASN A 182 -16.81 0.27 13.78
N ASN A 183 -16.87 -0.46 14.89
CA ASN A 183 -18.06 -1.22 15.25
C ASN A 183 -19.25 -0.28 15.44
N GLN A 184 -20.28 -0.46 14.63
CA GLN A 184 -21.58 0.16 14.85
C GLN A 184 -22.26 -0.36 16.12
N HIS A 185 -21.71 -1.42 16.71
CA HIS A 185 -22.14 -2.01 17.96
C HIS A 185 -21.45 -1.31 19.15
N ASP A 186 -22.16 -0.44 19.85
CA ASP A 186 -21.65 0.22 21.05
C ASP A 186 -22.20 -0.48 22.30
N TYR A 187 -21.34 -1.22 23.00
CA TYR A 187 -21.68 -1.94 24.23
C TYR A 187 -22.07 -1.02 25.41
N ARG A 188 -21.85 0.28 25.31
CA ARG A 188 -22.25 1.29 26.33
C ARG A 188 -23.71 1.68 26.19
N ARG A 189 -24.39 1.26 25.12
CA ARG A 189 -25.80 1.52 24.88
C ARG A 189 -26.68 0.44 25.53
N VAL A 190 -27.96 0.74 25.67
CA VAL A 190 -28.99 -0.23 26.12
C VAL A 190 -29.09 -1.40 25.13
N THR A 191 -28.94 -1.13 23.83
CA THR A 191 -28.88 -2.15 22.81
C THR A 191 -27.52 -2.11 22.09
N THR A 192 -26.96 -3.27 21.85
CA THR A 192 -25.77 -3.46 21.00
C THR A 192 -26.12 -3.61 19.52
N TYR A 193 -27.40 -3.69 19.18
CA TYR A 193 -27.86 -3.84 17.81
C TYR A 193 -27.51 -2.61 16.98
N ASP A 194 -27.08 -2.80 15.73
CA ASP A 194 -26.75 -1.70 14.82
C ASP A 194 -28.02 -0.93 14.45
N PRO A 195 -28.14 0.35 14.82
CA PRO A 195 -29.30 1.16 14.47
C PRO A 195 -29.53 1.29 12.97
N GLY A 196 -28.43 1.25 12.17
CA GLY A 196 -28.51 1.29 10.71
C GLY A 196 -29.21 0.08 10.09
N CYS A 197 -29.41 -1.00 10.86
CA CYS A 197 -30.17 -2.17 10.44
C CYS A 197 -31.63 -2.15 10.92
N MET A 198 -32.02 -1.13 11.71
CA MET A 198 -33.40 -1.02 12.25
C MET A 198 -34.36 -0.31 11.31
N ASP A 199 -33.88 0.59 10.44
CA ASP A 199 -34.75 1.40 9.58
C ASP A 199 -34.04 1.76 8.26
N TYR A 200 -34.84 2.04 7.21
CA TYR A 200 -34.32 2.40 5.88
C TYR A 200 -33.70 3.81 5.82
N ASP A 201 -33.96 4.68 6.78
CA ASP A 201 -33.39 6.03 6.90
C ASP A 201 -32.13 6.07 7.79
N ALA A 202 -31.33 5.01 7.72
CA ALA A 202 -30.15 4.80 8.54
C ALA A 202 -29.11 5.94 8.52
N GLU A 203 -29.01 6.72 7.44
CA GLU A 203 -28.06 7.84 7.35
C GLU A 203 -28.42 8.99 8.28
N GLU A 204 -29.69 9.36 8.36
CA GLU A 204 -30.17 10.41 9.25
C GLU A 204 -30.07 9.99 10.72
N TRP A 205 -30.40 8.74 11.03
CA TRP A 205 -30.26 8.16 12.36
C TRP A 205 -28.81 8.10 12.82
N CYS A 206 -27.89 7.67 11.96
CA CYS A 206 -26.47 7.61 12.28
C CYS A 206 -25.86 9.01 12.50
N ALA A 207 -26.27 10.01 11.72
CA ALA A 207 -25.83 11.39 11.89
C ALA A 207 -26.30 11.97 13.24
N ASN A 208 -27.56 11.74 13.62
CA ASN A 208 -28.15 12.22 14.88
C ASN A 208 -27.60 11.52 16.13
N LEU A 209 -27.04 10.31 15.99
CA LEU A 209 -26.45 9.56 17.10
C LEU A 209 -24.98 9.88 17.35
N GLY A 210 -24.40 10.84 16.62
CA GLY A 210 -23.00 11.25 16.78
C GLY A 210 -21.98 10.19 16.32
N TYR A 211 -22.39 9.30 15.42
CA TYR A 211 -21.44 8.40 14.78
C TYR A 211 -20.44 9.23 13.97
N LYS A 212 -19.19 9.18 14.37
CA LYS A 212 -18.09 9.76 13.61
C LYS A 212 -17.92 8.96 12.31
N SER A 213 -17.47 9.63 11.26
CA SER A 213 -17.19 9.00 9.98
C SER A 213 -16.24 7.80 10.16
N PHE A 214 -16.53 6.73 9.49
CA PHE A 214 -15.85 5.44 9.60
C PHE A 214 -14.52 5.37 8.83
N GLY A 215 -13.83 6.51 8.73
CA GLY A 215 -12.45 6.54 8.28
C GLY A 215 -11.54 5.83 9.27
N GLY A 216 -10.41 5.39 8.80
CA GLY A 216 -9.41 4.77 9.66
C GLY A 216 -8.35 4.06 8.85
N GLY A 217 -7.37 3.50 9.54
CA GLY A 217 -6.25 2.90 8.84
C GLY A 217 -5.47 1.93 9.70
N ILE A 218 -4.60 1.19 9.02
CA ILE A 218 -3.54 0.40 9.63
C ILE A 218 -2.23 0.87 9.02
N GLN A 219 -1.32 1.32 9.87
CA GLN A 219 0.03 1.73 9.49
C GLN A 219 1.02 0.71 10.05
N VAL A 220 1.64 -0.06 9.18
CA VAL A 220 2.66 -1.05 9.54
C VAL A 220 4.02 -0.51 9.09
N GLY A 221 4.96 -0.44 10.02
CA GLY A 221 6.32 0.01 9.77
C GLY A 221 7.13 -0.93 8.88
N SER A 222 8.42 -0.65 8.80
CA SER A 222 9.40 -1.47 8.08
C SER A 222 9.98 -2.56 8.98
N ASP A 223 10.48 -3.65 8.40
CA ASP A 223 11.07 -4.81 9.14
C ASP A 223 10.09 -5.44 10.15
N VAL A 224 8.79 -5.38 9.89
CA VAL A 224 7.77 -5.96 10.77
C VAL A 224 7.52 -7.42 10.37
N TRP A 225 7.40 -8.29 11.36
CA TRP A 225 6.97 -9.66 11.16
C TRP A 225 5.61 -9.90 11.81
N VAL A 226 4.60 -10.20 11.00
CA VAL A 226 3.25 -10.56 11.44
C VAL A 226 3.10 -12.08 11.34
N GLY A 227 2.94 -12.73 12.48
CA GLY A 227 2.78 -14.18 12.59
C GLY A 227 1.46 -14.66 11.97
N ARG A 228 1.44 -15.93 11.55
CA ARG A 228 0.27 -16.59 10.95
C ARG A 228 -0.99 -16.42 11.83
N GLY A 229 -2.16 -16.27 11.18
CA GLY A 229 -3.45 -16.25 11.86
C GLY A 229 -3.72 -14.99 12.69
N SER A 230 -2.79 -14.04 12.72
CA SER A 230 -2.97 -12.80 13.50
C SER A 230 -4.05 -11.91 12.89
N HIS A 231 -4.76 -11.19 13.76
CA HIS A 231 -5.83 -10.28 13.41
C HIS A 231 -5.46 -8.86 13.89
N LEU A 232 -5.28 -7.94 12.95
CA LEU A 232 -4.96 -6.54 13.22
C LEU A 232 -6.20 -5.70 12.94
N LYS A 233 -6.65 -4.98 13.95
CA LYS A 233 -7.89 -4.21 13.88
C LYS A 233 -7.66 -2.80 14.38
N ALA A 234 -7.90 -1.82 13.51
CA ALA A 234 -7.95 -0.44 13.91
C ALA A 234 -9.09 -0.25 14.92
N ALA A 235 -8.76 0.23 16.12
CA ALA A 235 -9.72 0.42 17.21
C ALA A 235 -9.46 1.76 17.92
N GLY A 236 -10.47 2.22 18.66
CA GLY A 236 -10.38 3.47 19.40
C GLY A 236 -10.86 4.68 18.62
N ASP A 237 -10.71 5.86 19.23
CA ASP A 237 -11.27 7.11 18.71
C ASP A 237 -10.56 7.64 17.46
N SER A 238 -9.28 7.29 17.27
CA SER A 238 -8.52 7.67 16.08
C SER A 238 -8.88 6.84 14.85
N GLY A 239 -9.36 5.61 15.05
CA GLY A 239 -9.57 4.65 13.98
C GLY A 239 -8.28 4.20 13.27
N ILE A 240 -7.10 4.55 13.79
CA ILE A 240 -5.80 4.19 13.23
C ILE A 240 -5.10 3.22 14.19
N LEU A 241 -4.55 2.13 13.63
CA LEU A 241 -3.66 1.21 14.32
C LEU A 241 -2.25 1.37 13.76
N THR A 242 -1.27 1.63 14.63
CA THR A 242 0.14 1.78 14.25
C THR A 242 0.96 0.60 14.77
N ILE A 243 1.70 -0.05 13.88
CA ILE A 243 2.70 -1.07 14.21
C ILE A 243 4.07 -0.49 13.89
N GLY A 244 4.90 -0.31 14.92
CA GLY A 244 6.20 0.33 14.79
C GLY A 244 7.22 -0.53 14.03
N ASP A 245 8.26 0.12 13.49
CA ASP A 245 9.34 -0.53 12.76
C ASP A 245 9.98 -1.66 13.60
N GLY A 246 10.32 -2.75 12.95
CA GLY A 246 10.97 -3.89 13.60
C GLY A 246 10.10 -4.68 14.59
N ALA A 247 8.81 -4.38 14.71
CA ALA A 247 7.92 -5.11 15.61
C ALA A 247 7.65 -6.54 15.16
N VAL A 248 7.31 -7.40 16.11
CA VAL A 248 6.93 -8.79 15.87
C VAL A 248 5.56 -9.05 16.50
N ILE A 249 4.63 -9.52 15.69
CA ILE A 249 3.32 -9.98 16.14
C ILE A 249 3.36 -11.51 16.19
N ALA A 250 3.18 -12.10 17.38
CA ALA A 250 3.14 -13.55 17.53
C ALA A 250 1.91 -14.13 16.79
N ALA A 251 2.04 -15.38 16.35
CA ALA A 251 0.95 -16.07 15.66
C ALA A 251 -0.36 -16.05 16.48
N ASP A 252 -1.50 -16.04 15.78
CA ASP A 252 -2.86 -16.10 16.36
C ASP A 252 -3.18 -14.96 17.36
N SER A 253 -2.50 -13.82 17.22
CA SER A 253 -2.69 -12.65 18.10
C SER A 253 -3.77 -11.72 17.56
N VAL A 254 -4.51 -11.07 18.45
CA VAL A 254 -5.50 -10.03 18.12
C VAL A 254 -4.98 -8.67 18.57
N VAL A 255 -4.50 -7.88 17.62
CA VAL A 255 -3.88 -6.57 17.86
C VAL A 255 -4.93 -5.48 17.72
N VAL A 256 -5.24 -4.78 18.79
CA VAL A 256 -6.25 -3.71 18.86
C VAL A 256 -5.70 -2.39 19.45
N LYS A 257 -4.38 -2.32 19.64
CA LYS A 257 -3.66 -1.13 20.13
C LYS A 257 -2.33 -1.01 19.43
N ASP A 258 -1.81 0.19 19.35
CA ASP A 258 -0.51 0.47 18.79
C ASP A 258 0.57 -0.41 19.40
N VAL A 259 1.49 -0.84 18.53
CA VAL A 259 2.63 -1.67 18.89
C VAL A 259 3.90 -0.83 18.78
N PRO A 260 4.65 -0.65 19.87
CA PRO A 260 5.89 0.10 19.82
C PRO A 260 6.94 -0.53 18.88
N PRO A 261 7.86 0.30 18.33
CA PRO A 261 8.96 -0.22 17.53
C PRO A 261 9.75 -1.32 18.28
N TYR A 262 10.15 -2.35 17.54
CA TYR A 262 10.91 -3.50 18.05
C TYR A 262 10.27 -4.27 19.22
N ALA A 263 8.98 -4.01 19.51
CA ALA A 263 8.25 -4.80 20.49
C ALA A 263 7.84 -6.16 19.91
N ILE A 264 7.86 -7.19 20.74
CA ILE A 264 7.25 -8.50 20.48
C ILE A 264 5.94 -8.53 21.26
N VAL A 265 4.82 -8.64 20.55
CA VAL A 265 3.48 -8.69 21.14
C VAL A 265 2.81 -10.02 20.85
N GLY A 266 1.87 -10.43 21.71
CA GLY A 266 1.11 -11.67 21.51
C GLY A 266 -0.13 -11.75 22.39
N GLY A 267 -1.04 -12.65 22.02
CA GLY A 267 -2.27 -12.95 22.74
C GLY A 267 -3.51 -12.27 22.19
N ASN A 268 -4.66 -12.49 22.87
CA ASN A 268 -5.97 -11.90 22.54
C ASN A 268 -6.61 -11.31 23.81
N PRO A 269 -6.65 -9.97 23.96
CA PRO A 269 -5.99 -8.98 23.11
C PRO A 269 -4.46 -9.01 23.29
N ALA A 270 -3.72 -8.69 22.23
CA ALA A 270 -2.26 -8.69 22.23
C ALA A 270 -1.68 -7.72 23.28
N ARG A 271 -0.58 -8.14 23.92
CA ARG A 271 0.18 -7.35 24.89
C ARG A 271 1.67 -7.46 24.58
N VAL A 272 2.45 -6.46 24.97
CA VAL A 272 3.90 -6.52 24.87
C VAL A 272 4.42 -7.63 25.76
N ILE A 273 5.11 -8.59 25.17
CA ILE A 273 5.79 -9.69 25.86
C ILE A 273 7.19 -9.24 26.26
N LYS A 274 7.93 -8.67 25.30
CA LYS A 274 9.29 -8.13 25.47
C LYS A 274 9.66 -7.26 24.27
N TYR A 275 10.80 -6.64 24.32
CA TYR A 275 11.43 -6.00 23.16
C TYR A 275 12.49 -6.90 22.55
N ARG A 276 12.78 -6.76 21.27
CA ARG A 276 13.83 -7.49 20.54
C ARG A 276 15.21 -7.14 21.09
N PHE A 277 15.42 -5.89 21.44
CA PHE A 277 16.70 -5.31 21.84
C PHE A 277 16.54 -4.38 23.05
N SER A 278 17.67 -3.92 23.61
CA SER A 278 17.68 -2.88 24.63
C SER A 278 17.32 -1.52 24.06
N PRO A 279 16.81 -0.56 24.85
CA PRO A 279 16.42 0.75 24.37
C PRO A 279 17.48 1.48 23.55
N PRO A 280 18.77 1.55 23.95
CA PRO A 280 19.78 2.21 23.13
C PRO A 280 19.98 1.58 21.75
N VAL A 281 19.90 0.25 21.67
CA VAL A 281 20.00 -0.49 20.39
C VAL A 281 18.78 -0.20 19.50
N ILE A 282 17.60 -0.11 20.07
CA ILE A 282 16.38 0.25 19.35
C ILE A 282 16.49 1.68 18.79
N GLU A 283 16.90 2.62 19.60
CA GLU A 283 17.09 4.02 19.19
C GLU A 283 18.08 4.13 18.03
N ALA A 284 19.22 3.46 18.14
CA ALA A 284 20.25 3.46 17.12
C ALA A 284 19.76 2.80 15.80
N LEU A 285 19.00 1.71 15.87
CA LEU A 285 18.43 1.07 14.68
C LEU A 285 17.35 1.91 14.00
N LEU A 286 16.55 2.64 14.78
CA LEU A 286 15.56 3.59 14.26
C LEU A 286 16.21 4.81 13.62
N GLU A 287 17.35 5.27 14.11
CA GLU A 287 18.14 6.33 13.50
C GLU A 287 18.81 5.86 12.22
N LEU A 288 19.43 4.67 12.24
CA LEU A 288 20.17 4.10 11.11
C LEU A 288 19.27 3.79 9.90
N ARG A 289 18.03 3.36 10.15
CA ARG A 289 17.00 3.04 9.12
C ARG A 289 17.57 2.20 7.97
N TRP A 290 18.19 1.06 8.26
CA TRP A 290 18.85 0.21 7.27
C TRP A 290 17.93 -0.19 6.10
N TRP A 291 16.64 -0.24 6.29
CA TRP A 291 15.64 -0.53 5.26
C TRP A 291 15.51 0.58 4.19
N GLU A 292 16.13 1.76 4.40
CA GLU A 292 16.23 2.81 3.39
C GLU A 292 17.49 2.67 2.52
N TRP A 293 18.39 1.75 2.84
CA TRP A 293 19.63 1.59 2.10
C TRP A 293 19.41 0.96 0.71
N PRO A 294 20.30 1.24 -0.26
CA PRO A 294 20.37 0.49 -1.51
C PRO A 294 20.57 -1.00 -1.23
N ILE A 295 20.03 -1.84 -2.10
CA ILE A 295 20.06 -3.30 -1.90
C ILE A 295 21.50 -3.85 -1.86
N GLU A 296 22.42 -3.24 -2.62
CA GLU A 296 23.85 -3.59 -2.64
C GLU A 296 24.46 -3.42 -1.25
N LYS A 297 24.19 -2.26 -0.60
CA LYS A 297 24.66 -1.99 0.77
C LYS A 297 24.08 -2.96 1.79
N ILE A 298 22.83 -3.37 1.62
CA ILE A 298 22.22 -4.39 2.49
C ILE A 298 22.94 -5.73 2.30
N HIS A 299 23.17 -6.17 1.05
CA HIS A 299 23.87 -7.40 0.74
C HIS A 299 25.29 -7.44 1.34
N GLU A 300 26.03 -6.34 1.26
CA GLU A 300 27.38 -6.21 1.82
C GLU A 300 27.42 -6.33 3.35
N ASN A 301 26.28 -6.12 4.03
CA ASN A 301 26.17 -6.09 5.47
C ASN A 301 25.33 -7.24 6.08
N LEU A 302 24.85 -8.19 5.27
CA LEU A 302 23.96 -9.25 5.72
C LEU A 302 24.57 -10.13 6.84
N GLN A 303 25.87 -10.35 6.82
CA GLN A 303 26.51 -11.16 7.88
C GLN A 303 26.56 -10.40 9.19
N GLU A 304 26.91 -9.12 9.16
CA GLU A 304 26.98 -8.27 10.35
C GLU A 304 25.61 -8.04 10.98
N MET A 305 24.54 -8.06 10.19
CA MET A 305 23.16 -7.94 10.70
C MET A 305 22.77 -9.07 11.67
N ASN A 306 23.54 -10.16 11.75
CA ASN A 306 23.31 -11.21 12.75
C ASN A 306 23.73 -10.79 14.18
N ASP A 307 24.60 -9.77 14.30
CA ASP A 307 24.98 -9.17 15.57
C ASP A 307 24.63 -7.67 15.58
N PRO A 308 23.51 -7.28 16.19
CA PRO A 308 23.05 -5.88 16.17
C PRO A 308 24.07 -4.90 16.74
N ILE A 309 24.83 -5.32 17.75
CA ILE A 309 25.82 -4.43 18.40
C ILE A 309 27.03 -4.24 17.48
N ALA A 310 27.57 -5.32 16.91
CA ALA A 310 28.68 -5.23 15.96
C ALA A 310 28.26 -4.45 14.69
N PHE A 311 27.05 -4.68 14.20
CA PHE A 311 26.47 -3.97 13.07
C PHE A 311 26.38 -2.46 13.32
N LEU A 312 25.81 -2.05 14.45
CA LEU A 312 25.69 -0.62 14.82
C LEU A 312 27.06 0.05 14.98
N LYS A 313 28.03 -0.59 15.65
CA LYS A 313 29.38 -0.07 15.79
C LYS A 313 30.08 0.15 14.44
N LYS A 314 29.93 -0.78 13.51
CA LYS A 314 30.47 -0.65 12.13
C LYS A 314 29.94 0.61 11.43
N HIS A 315 28.73 1.03 11.76
CA HIS A 315 28.09 2.21 11.18
C HIS A 315 28.14 3.47 12.05
N GLY A 316 29.02 3.48 13.05
CA GLY A 316 29.28 4.66 13.88
C GLY A 316 28.20 4.98 14.92
N MET A 317 27.31 4.01 15.18
CA MET A 317 26.29 4.12 16.23
C MET A 317 26.85 3.58 17.54
N HIS A 318 26.71 4.31 18.65
CA HIS A 318 27.32 4.01 19.96
C HIS A 318 26.27 3.74 21.04
#